data_01a242cb269d81d17b0af59ba1e82daa
#
_entry.id   01a242cb269d81d17b0af59ba1e82daa
#
_cell.length_a   1.000
_cell.length_b   1.000
_cell.length_c   1.000
_cell.angle_alpha   90.00
_cell.angle_beta   90.00
_cell.angle_gamma   90.00
#
_symmetry.space_group_name_H-M   'P 1'
#
loop_
_entity.id
_entity.type
_entity.pdbx_description
1 polymer ?
#
loop_
_entity_poly.entity_id
_entity_poly.type
_entity_poly.pdbx_seq_one_letter_code
_entity_poly.pdbx_strand_id
1 'polypeptide(L)'
;YQYELDIEYPFALVAQGDTPDSPVHIIPAWWFMYDMFAIVRNKYKFSARDKRIQKIQHIETDPFAPDTMQEVEDAIDRLIDLTAENLAELAPERAEKADTPEKLRQAGKDFLHSKEAQSFTLHDNICQKKYGSIIYKPGNAYKMYRKIIKYFCTKTLVDFCSDNGFETVTEEVIEKIRKIPLYTDWENAGGQVIPQKKLNELFKKIKEGKINSWQEVHSFYDECQAHYTEYKAGYSLYLLERLYSAKIEDFPAAIYKDIIKDVTVIS
;
A
#
# COMPACT_ATOMS: atom_id res chain seq x y z
N TYR A 1 17.31 5.06 -18.60
CA TYR A 1 16.15 4.94 -19.47
C TYR A 1 16.14 6.11 -20.44
N GLN A 2 15.66 5.90 -21.66
CA GLN A 2 15.63 6.93 -22.70
C GLN A 2 14.27 7.66 -22.76
N TYR A 3 13.32 7.30 -21.91
CA TYR A 3 11.95 7.80 -21.84
C TYR A 3 11.45 7.80 -20.42
N GLU A 4 10.42 8.57 -20.17
CA GLU A 4 9.73 8.63 -18.90
C GLU A 4 9.00 7.30 -18.62
N LEU A 5 9.11 6.83 -17.39
CA LEU A 5 8.43 5.64 -16.89
C LEU A 5 7.46 6.07 -15.80
N ASP A 6 6.22 5.63 -15.93
CA ASP A 6 5.23 5.68 -14.88
C ASP A 6 5.16 4.29 -14.22
N ILE A 7 5.68 4.18 -12.99
CA ILE A 7 5.86 2.89 -12.32
C ILE A 7 4.89 2.80 -11.16
N GLU A 8 3.83 2.03 -11.35
CA GLU A 8 2.74 1.86 -10.39
C GLU A 8 2.89 0.62 -9.48
N TYR A 9 4.10 0.02 -9.44
CA TYR A 9 4.40 -1.15 -8.62
C TYR A 9 5.41 -0.78 -7.53
N PRO A 10 4.99 -0.56 -6.28
CA PRO A 10 5.90 -0.23 -5.19
C PRO A 10 6.95 -1.30 -4.96
N PHE A 11 8.12 -0.88 -4.51
CA PHE A 11 9.24 -1.76 -4.16
C PHE A 11 9.70 -2.69 -5.30
N ALA A 12 9.45 -2.30 -6.55
CA ALA A 12 9.79 -3.11 -7.71
C ALA A 12 11.28 -3.00 -8.09
N LEU A 13 11.78 -4.04 -8.72
CA LEU A 13 12.95 -3.97 -9.60
C LEU A 13 12.45 -3.66 -11.01
N VAL A 14 13.00 -2.60 -11.60
CA VAL A 14 12.71 -2.19 -12.98
C VAL A 14 13.98 -2.30 -13.79
N ALA A 15 13.97 -3.09 -14.85
CA ALA A 15 15.08 -3.28 -15.76
C ALA A 15 14.67 -2.93 -17.19
N GLN A 16 15.59 -2.33 -17.93
CA GLN A 16 15.40 -2.12 -19.37
C GLN A 16 15.52 -3.47 -20.08
N GLY A 17 14.72 -3.67 -21.13
CA GLY A 17 14.89 -4.82 -22.02
C GLY A 17 16.18 -4.74 -22.85
N ASP A 18 16.44 -5.76 -23.64
CA ASP A 18 17.72 -5.95 -24.35
C ASP A 18 18.01 -4.87 -25.40
N THR A 19 16.97 -4.20 -25.90
CA THR A 19 17.08 -3.08 -26.85
C THR A 19 16.27 -1.88 -26.36
N PRO A 20 16.55 -0.66 -26.87
CA PRO A 20 15.79 0.55 -26.51
C PRO A 20 14.27 0.42 -26.76
N ASP A 21 13.89 -0.39 -27.73
CA ASP A 21 12.47 -0.58 -28.14
C ASP A 21 11.83 -1.85 -27.50
N SER A 22 12.58 -2.55 -26.63
CA SER A 22 12.06 -3.70 -25.89
C SER A 22 11.16 -3.28 -24.74
N PRO A 23 10.19 -4.12 -24.35
CA PRO A 23 9.42 -3.91 -23.14
C PRO A 23 10.30 -3.75 -21.90
N VAL A 24 9.84 -2.94 -20.95
CA VAL A 24 10.46 -2.83 -19.62
C VAL A 24 10.14 -4.07 -18.81
N HIS A 25 11.12 -4.61 -18.13
CA HIS A 25 10.96 -5.77 -17.23
C HIS A 25 10.73 -5.29 -15.80
N ILE A 26 9.66 -5.75 -15.16
CA ILE A 26 9.29 -5.35 -13.82
C ILE A 26 9.09 -6.59 -12.95
N ILE A 27 9.69 -6.56 -11.76
CA ILE A 27 9.42 -7.53 -10.70
C ILE A 27 8.83 -6.75 -9.53
N PRO A 28 7.48 -6.72 -9.38
CA PRO A 28 6.84 -6.01 -8.28
C PRO A 28 7.24 -6.60 -6.93
N ALA A 29 7.27 -5.78 -5.87
CA ALA A 29 7.68 -6.17 -4.52
C ALA A 29 9.07 -6.84 -4.41
N TRP A 30 9.96 -6.62 -5.38
CA TRP A 30 11.27 -7.29 -5.46
C TRP A 30 12.11 -7.07 -4.20
N TRP A 31 12.13 -5.85 -3.66
CA TRP A 31 12.91 -5.51 -2.47
C TRP A 31 12.52 -6.33 -1.25
N PHE A 32 11.24 -6.65 -1.09
CA PHE A 32 10.78 -7.51 0.00
C PHE A 32 11.01 -9.00 -0.25
N MET A 33 11.06 -9.41 -1.50
CA MET A 33 11.32 -10.82 -1.82
C MET A 33 12.80 -11.21 -1.73
N TYR A 34 13.72 -10.24 -1.98
CA TYR A 34 15.13 -10.58 -2.21
C TYR A 34 16.14 -9.73 -1.43
N ASP A 35 15.82 -8.49 -1.05
CA ASP A 35 16.76 -7.58 -0.37
C ASP A 35 16.03 -6.61 0.59
N MET A 36 15.25 -7.15 1.51
CA MET A 36 14.55 -6.33 2.51
C MET A 36 15.51 -5.53 3.39
N PHE A 37 16.74 -6.00 3.57
CA PHE A 37 17.77 -5.29 4.33
C PHE A 37 18.07 -3.88 3.75
N ALA A 38 17.98 -3.72 2.43
CA ALA A 38 18.20 -2.42 1.80
C ALA A 38 17.14 -1.37 2.23
N ILE A 39 15.89 -1.78 2.43
CA ILE A 39 14.80 -0.91 2.89
C ILE A 39 15.10 -0.44 4.31
N VAL A 40 15.41 -1.36 5.23
CA VAL A 40 15.75 -1.05 6.62
C VAL A 40 16.98 -0.13 6.68
N ARG A 41 18.03 -0.45 5.92
CA ARG A 41 19.24 0.35 5.84
C ARG A 41 18.96 1.78 5.35
N ASN A 42 18.05 1.97 4.40
CA ASN A 42 17.71 3.29 3.89
C ASN A 42 17.01 4.16 4.93
N LYS A 43 16.13 3.59 5.76
CA LYS A 43 15.52 4.27 6.90
C LYS A 43 16.58 4.78 7.88
N TYR A 44 17.54 3.93 8.26
CA TYR A 44 18.67 4.35 9.11
C TYR A 44 19.55 5.43 8.48
N LYS A 45 19.82 5.33 7.17
CA LYS A 45 20.62 6.33 6.45
C LYS A 45 19.97 7.70 6.46
N PHE A 46 18.65 7.79 6.32
CA PHE A 46 17.96 9.07 6.40
C PHE A 46 18.21 9.74 7.74
N SER A 47 17.94 9.06 8.86
CA SER A 47 18.12 9.59 10.21
C SER A 47 19.58 10.01 10.48
N ALA A 48 20.57 9.21 10.01
CA ALA A 48 21.97 9.51 10.18
C ALA A 48 22.47 10.67 9.31
N ARG A 49 21.81 10.96 8.20
CA ARG A 49 22.20 12.01 7.22
C ARG A 49 21.39 13.28 7.34
N ASP A 50 20.31 13.28 8.10
CA ASP A 50 19.49 14.48 8.30
C ASP A 50 20.26 15.53 9.12
N LYS A 51 20.87 16.47 8.40
CA LYS A 51 21.64 17.59 8.94
C LYS A 51 20.85 18.88 9.06
N ARG A 52 19.52 18.85 8.92
CA ARG A 52 18.71 20.05 9.08
C ARG A 52 18.90 20.62 10.48
N ILE A 53 19.18 21.92 10.55
CA ILE A 53 19.34 22.64 11.82
C ILE A 53 17.98 22.80 12.50
N GLN A 54 16.95 23.14 11.73
CA GLN A 54 15.56 23.23 12.20
C GLN A 54 14.79 22.02 11.70
N LYS A 55 14.14 21.32 12.62
CA LYS A 55 13.32 20.11 12.33
C LYS A 55 11.84 20.38 12.59
N ILE A 56 11.38 21.55 12.18
CA ILE A 56 9.96 21.94 12.32
C ILE A 56 9.08 21.11 11.39
N GLN A 57 9.60 20.78 10.19
CA GLN A 57 8.87 19.98 9.21
C GLN A 57 8.88 18.51 9.62
N HIS A 58 7.71 17.94 9.78
CA HIS A 58 7.52 16.50 9.91
C HIS A 58 7.81 15.84 8.55
N ILE A 59 8.64 14.82 8.55
CA ILE A 59 8.95 14.04 7.36
C ILE A 59 8.68 12.58 7.68
N GLU A 60 7.77 11.97 6.93
CA GLU A 60 7.57 10.53 7.00
C GLU A 60 8.78 9.82 6.39
N THR A 61 9.35 8.89 7.13
CA THR A 61 10.52 8.12 6.71
C THR A 61 10.28 6.61 6.78
N ASP A 62 9.11 6.22 7.27
CA ASP A 62 8.71 4.83 7.29
C ASP A 62 8.29 4.42 5.86
N PRO A 63 8.93 3.40 5.25
CA PRO A 63 8.49 2.89 3.96
C PRO A 63 7.08 2.30 3.99
N PHE A 64 6.54 2.05 5.18
CA PHE A 64 5.17 1.60 5.41
C PHE A 64 4.28 2.78 5.82
N ALA A 65 4.27 3.83 5.04
CA ALA A 65 3.37 4.97 5.22
C ALA A 65 2.03 4.76 4.49
N PRO A 66 0.96 5.46 4.88
CA PRO A 66 -0.36 5.28 4.27
C PRO A 66 -0.42 5.51 2.77
N ASP A 67 0.29 6.51 2.24
CA ASP A 67 0.42 6.79 0.80
C ASP A 67 1.03 5.60 0.05
N THR A 68 2.11 5.04 0.59
CA THR A 68 2.73 3.82 0.03
C THR A 68 1.78 2.61 0.12
N MET A 69 0.99 2.49 1.20
CA MET A 69 0.01 1.40 1.31
C MET A 69 -1.12 1.54 0.30
N GLN A 70 -1.52 2.75 -0.06
CA GLN A 70 -2.46 3.02 -1.14
C GLN A 70 -1.90 2.53 -2.48
N GLU A 71 -0.65 2.87 -2.82
CA GLU A 71 0.02 2.35 -4.01
C GLU A 71 0.13 0.81 -4.01
N VAL A 72 0.39 0.20 -2.85
CA VAL A 72 0.41 -1.27 -2.72
C VAL A 72 -0.97 -1.87 -2.96
N GLU A 73 -2.04 -1.22 -2.49
CA GLU A 73 -3.43 -1.64 -2.73
C GLU A 73 -3.79 -1.56 -4.22
N ASP A 74 -3.45 -0.46 -4.87
CA ASP A 74 -3.65 -0.25 -6.31
C ASP A 74 -2.88 -1.29 -7.14
N ALA A 75 -1.64 -1.60 -6.75
CA ALA A 75 -0.85 -2.66 -7.38
C ALA A 75 -1.46 -4.07 -7.21
N ILE A 76 -2.07 -4.36 -6.05
CA ILE A 76 -2.82 -5.62 -5.85
C ILE A 76 -4.00 -5.70 -6.81
N ASP A 77 -4.80 -4.64 -6.88
CA ASP A 77 -5.96 -4.58 -7.77
C ASP A 77 -5.54 -4.70 -9.23
N ARG A 78 -4.47 -4.00 -9.63
CA ARG A 78 -3.92 -4.10 -10.99
C ARG A 78 -3.46 -5.51 -11.35
N LEU A 79 -2.78 -6.21 -10.44
CA LEU A 79 -2.38 -7.61 -10.66
C LEU A 79 -3.58 -8.54 -10.80
N ILE A 80 -4.67 -8.30 -10.04
CA ILE A 80 -5.92 -9.08 -10.17
C ILE A 80 -6.55 -8.83 -11.54
N ASP A 81 -6.66 -7.58 -11.96
CA ASP A 81 -7.32 -7.19 -13.20
C ASP A 81 -6.55 -7.73 -14.42
N LEU A 82 -5.23 -7.55 -14.47
CA LEU A 82 -4.38 -8.13 -15.52
C LEU A 82 -4.46 -9.66 -15.56
N THR A 83 -4.51 -10.30 -14.39
CA THR A 83 -4.66 -11.79 -14.35
C THR A 83 -6.02 -12.20 -14.86
N ALA A 84 -7.09 -11.47 -14.53
CA ALA A 84 -8.43 -11.73 -15.03
C ALA A 84 -8.52 -11.55 -16.56
N GLU A 85 -7.93 -10.47 -17.09
CA GLU A 85 -7.86 -10.21 -18.54
C GLU A 85 -7.16 -11.35 -19.31
N ASN A 86 -6.15 -11.99 -18.70
CA ASN A 86 -5.38 -13.07 -19.31
C ASN A 86 -5.83 -14.48 -18.87
N LEU A 87 -6.95 -14.59 -18.12
CA LEU A 87 -7.35 -15.85 -17.49
C LEU A 87 -7.69 -16.95 -18.52
N ALA A 88 -8.20 -16.60 -19.70
CA ALA A 88 -8.49 -17.54 -20.77
C ALA A 88 -7.24 -18.27 -21.28
N GLU A 89 -6.07 -17.61 -21.24
CA GLU A 89 -4.79 -18.23 -21.60
C GLU A 89 -4.16 -18.98 -20.42
N LEU A 90 -4.27 -18.41 -19.20
CA LEU A 90 -3.64 -18.95 -18.01
C LEU A 90 -4.38 -20.14 -17.40
N ALA A 91 -5.71 -20.10 -17.42
CA ALA A 91 -6.58 -21.11 -16.82
C ALA A 91 -7.95 -21.17 -17.52
N PRO A 92 -8.03 -21.77 -18.75
CA PRO A 92 -9.24 -21.78 -19.59
C PRO A 92 -10.48 -22.28 -18.85
N GLU A 93 -10.34 -23.36 -18.08
CA GLU A 93 -11.46 -23.97 -17.32
C GLU A 93 -12.06 -23.03 -16.26
N ARG A 94 -11.25 -22.10 -15.72
CA ARG A 94 -11.71 -21.09 -14.75
C ARG A 94 -12.37 -19.91 -15.47
N ALA A 95 -11.84 -19.53 -16.63
CA ALA A 95 -12.40 -18.48 -17.45
C ALA A 95 -13.79 -18.86 -17.99
N GLU A 96 -13.98 -20.08 -18.48
CA GLU A 96 -15.28 -20.57 -18.99
C GLU A 96 -16.40 -20.56 -17.94
N LYS A 97 -16.06 -20.69 -16.65
CA LYS A 97 -17.03 -20.66 -15.54
C LYS A 97 -17.37 -19.24 -15.07
N ALA A 98 -16.64 -18.25 -15.53
CA ALA A 98 -16.79 -16.84 -15.12
C ALA A 98 -17.65 -16.09 -16.17
N ASP A 99 -18.95 -16.09 -15.99
CA ASP A 99 -19.96 -15.53 -16.90
C ASP A 99 -20.21 -14.02 -16.70
N THR A 100 -19.57 -13.40 -15.70
CA THR A 100 -19.63 -11.95 -15.46
C THR A 100 -18.24 -11.36 -15.18
N PRO A 101 -18.03 -10.04 -15.41
CA PRO A 101 -16.76 -9.39 -15.09
C PRO A 101 -16.33 -9.58 -13.63
N GLU A 102 -17.26 -9.54 -12.69
CA GLU A 102 -16.98 -9.72 -11.26
C GLU A 102 -16.50 -11.14 -10.96
N LYS A 103 -17.14 -12.15 -11.57
CA LYS A 103 -16.71 -13.54 -11.43
C LYS A 103 -15.35 -13.77 -12.10
N LEU A 104 -15.09 -13.13 -13.23
CA LEU A 104 -13.80 -13.20 -13.91
C LEU A 104 -12.70 -12.59 -13.04
N ARG A 105 -12.95 -11.42 -12.44
CA ARG A 105 -12.03 -10.78 -11.50
C ARG A 105 -11.79 -11.65 -10.26
N GLN A 106 -12.83 -12.29 -9.71
CA GLN A 106 -12.69 -13.21 -8.59
C GLN A 106 -11.87 -14.45 -8.97
N ALA A 107 -12.10 -15.02 -10.15
CA ALA A 107 -11.33 -16.15 -10.65
C ALA A 107 -9.85 -15.80 -10.87
N GLY A 108 -9.53 -14.60 -11.35
CA GLY A 108 -8.17 -14.05 -11.42
C GLY A 108 -7.51 -13.94 -10.03
N LYS A 109 -8.24 -13.42 -9.05
CA LYS A 109 -7.80 -13.34 -7.65
C LYS A 109 -7.53 -14.75 -7.08
N ASP A 110 -8.40 -15.72 -7.33
CA ASP A 110 -8.25 -17.10 -6.87
C ASP A 110 -7.07 -17.80 -7.56
N PHE A 111 -6.83 -17.49 -8.82
CA PHE A 111 -5.65 -17.97 -9.54
C PHE A 111 -4.36 -17.45 -8.91
N LEU A 112 -4.25 -16.15 -8.57
CA LEU A 112 -3.09 -15.57 -7.90
C LEU A 112 -2.81 -16.19 -6.53
N HIS A 113 -3.84 -16.69 -5.84
CA HIS A 113 -3.68 -17.44 -4.59
C HIS A 113 -3.17 -18.86 -4.80
N SER A 114 -3.38 -19.44 -5.97
CA SER A 114 -3.05 -20.83 -6.25
C SER A 114 -1.53 -21.10 -6.31
N LYS A 115 -1.17 -22.39 -6.35
CA LYS A 115 0.22 -22.81 -6.58
C LYS A 115 0.65 -22.64 -8.04
N GLU A 116 -0.31 -22.63 -8.96
CA GLU A 116 -0.10 -22.46 -10.40
C GLU A 116 0.45 -21.06 -10.73
N ALA A 117 0.15 -20.07 -9.87
CA ALA A 117 0.60 -18.68 -10.04
C ALA A 117 2.10 -18.43 -9.78
N GLN A 118 2.96 -19.44 -9.86
CA GLN A 118 4.39 -19.27 -9.56
C GLN A 118 5.27 -18.99 -10.79
N SER A 119 4.80 -19.29 -11.99
CA SER A 119 5.67 -19.34 -13.19
C SER A 119 5.08 -18.68 -14.43
N PHE A 120 4.23 -17.68 -14.29
CA PHE A 120 3.70 -16.91 -15.42
C PHE A 120 4.16 -15.46 -15.39
N THR A 121 4.01 -14.80 -16.53
CA THR A 121 4.25 -13.35 -16.69
C THR A 121 2.96 -12.67 -17.15
N LEU A 122 2.85 -11.37 -16.90
CA LEU A 122 1.78 -10.53 -17.41
C LEU A 122 2.37 -9.43 -18.30
N HIS A 123 1.58 -8.95 -19.24
CA HIS A 123 1.90 -7.77 -20.01
C HIS A 123 1.11 -6.58 -19.48
N ASP A 124 1.77 -5.44 -19.30
CA ASP A 124 1.16 -4.20 -18.88
C ASP A 124 1.70 -3.03 -19.70
N ASN A 125 0.87 -2.01 -19.87
CA ASN A 125 1.23 -0.80 -20.60
C ASN A 125 1.32 0.44 -19.68
N ILE A 126 1.04 0.30 -18.39
CA ILE A 126 1.03 1.40 -17.43
C ILE A 126 2.42 2.03 -17.33
N CYS A 127 3.45 1.21 -17.12
CA CYS A 127 4.81 1.70 -16.90
C CYS A 127 5.45 2.29 -18.15
N GLN A 128 5.02 1.87 -19.33
CA GLN A 128 5.55 2.35 -20.61
C GLN A 128 4.56 2.10 -21.74
N LYS A 129 3.79 3.12 -22.04
CA LYS A 129 2.68 3.02 -23.03
C LYS A 129 3.12 2.67 -24.46
N LYS A 130 4.36 3.04 -24.85
CA LYS A 130 4.83 2.83 -26.23
C LYS A 130 5.27 1.39 -26.51
N TYR A 131 6.02 0.79 -25.59
CA TYR A 131 6.64 -0.53 -25.77
C TYR A 131 6.10 -1.58 -24.82
N GLY A 132 5.29 -1.17 -23.85
CA GLY A 132 4.74 -2.03 -22.82
C GLY A 132 5.74 -2.44 -21.75
N SER A 133 5.30 -3.26 -20.85
CA SER A 133 6.12 -3.85 -19.80
C SER A 133 5.75 -5.30 -19.57
N ILE A 134 6.72 -6.09 -19.11
CA ILE A 134 6.54 -7.49 -18.74
C ILE A 134 6.67 -7.59 -17.22
N ILE A 135 5.61 -8.05 -16.59
CA ILE A 135 5.54 -8.25 -15.14
C ILE A 135 5.95 -9.70 -14.84
N TYR A 136 7.07 -9.87 -14.16
CA TYR A 136 7.56 -11.17 -13.73
C TYR A 136 7.08 -11.51 -12.31
N LYS A 137 6.81 -12.80 -12.07
CA LYS A 137 6.42 -13.33 -10.76
C LYS A 137 5.20 -12.64 -10.13
N PRO A 138 4.12 -12.36 -10.90
CA PRO A 138 2.98 -11.61 -10.39
C PRO A 138 2.29 -12.29 -9.20
N GLY A 139 2.21 -13.64 -9.17
CA GLY A 139 1.64 -14.38 -8.04
C GLY A 139 2.48 -14.25 -6.75
N ASN A 140 3.80 -14.18 -6.86
CA ASN A 140 4.66 -13.94 -5.70
C ASN A 140 4.53 -12.51 -5.20
N ALA A 141 4.49 -11.54 -6.13
CA ALA A 141 4.30 -10.14 -5.83
C ALA A 141 2.95 -9.89 -5.12
N TYR A 142 1.86 -10.44 -5.65
CA TYR A 142 0.55 -10.39 -5.04
C TYR A 142 0.54 -10.89 -3.59
N LYS A 143 1.15 -12.05 -3.33
CA LYS A 143 1.26 -12.62 -1.98
C LYS A 143 2.11 -11.72 -1.07
N MET A 144 3.19 -11.14 -1.60
CA MET A 144 4.06 -10.25 -0.84
C MET A 144 3.37 -8.91 -0.51
N TYR A 145 2.69 -8.28 -1.45
CA TYR A 145 1.92 -7.06 -1.19
C TYR A 145 0.86 -7.25 -0.11
N ARG A 146 0.16 -8.39 -0.12
CA ARG A 146 -0.78 -8.73 0.97
C ARG A 146 -0.10 -8.84 2.33
N LYS A 147 1.14 -9.37 2.40
CA LYS A 147 1.93 -9.42 3.65
C LYS A 147 2.34 -8.03 4.10
N ILE A 148 2.74 -7.16 3.17
CA ILE A 148 3.11 -5.77 3.46
C ILE A 148 1.91 -5.03 4.08
N ILE A 149 0.71 -5.14 3.51
CA ILE A 149 -0.50 -4.54 4.09
C ILE A 149 -0.77 -5.09 5.49
N LYS A 150 -0.71 -6.42 5.68
CA LYS A 150 -0.92 -7.03 7.00
C LYS A 150 0.09 -6.52 8.03
N TYR A 151 1.35 -6.43 7.66
CA TYR A 151 2.40 -5.89 8.52
C TYR A 151 2.10 -4.44 8.93
N PHE A 152 1.83 -3.56 7.97
CA PHE A 152 1.45 -2.18 8.23
C PHE A 152 0.27 -2.08 9.18
N CYS A 153 -0.81 -2.80 8.89
CA CYS A 153 -2.03 -2.76 9.70
C CYS A 153 -1.77 -3.24 11.14
N THR A 154 -1.08 -4.37 11.29
CA THR A 154 -0.80 -4.92 12.61
C THR A 154 0.09 -3.99 13.43
N LYS A 155 1.17 -3.49 12.81
CA LYS A 155 2.05 -2.52 13.47
C LYS A 155 1.27 -1.27 13.91
N THR A 156 0.47 -0.70 13.01
CA THR A 156 -0.32 0.51 13.30
C THR A 156 -1.33 0.28 14.44
N LEU A 157 -2.00 -0.87 14.46
CA LEU A 157 -2.95 -1.20 15.53
C LEU A 157 -2.24 -1.41 16.87
N VAL A 158 -1.06 -2.00 16.88
CA VAL A 158 -0.22 -2.13 18.08
C VAL A 158 0.25 -0.76 18.57
N ASP A 159 0.74 0.10 17.67
CA ASP A 159 1.15 1.46 18.01
C ASP A 159 -0.04 2.24 18.60
N PHE A 160 -1.24 2.14 17.99
CA PHE A 160 -2.47 2.76 18.51
C PHE A 160 -2.83 2.26 19.90
N CYS A 161 -2.74 0.94 20.16
CA CYS A 161 -2.97 0.37 21.48
C CYS A 161 -2.00 0.95 22.50
N SER A 162 -0.71 0.98 22.18
CA SER A 162 0.33 1.53 23.06
C SER A 162 0.08 2.99 23.40
N ASP A 163 -0.22 3.82 22.41
CA ASP A 163 -0.48 5.26 22.58
C ASP A 163 -1.74 5.53 23.42
N ASN A 164 -2.67 4.60 23.47
CA ASN A 164 -3.94 4.72 24.20
C ASN A 164 -4.03 3.87 25.47
N GLY A 165 -2.93 3.22 25.90
CA GLY A 165 -2.87 2.45 27.13
C GLY A 165 -3.61 1.09 27.09
N PHE A 166 -3.79 0.51 25.92
CA PHE A 166 -4.34 -0.83 25.73
C PHE A 166 -3.20 -1.86 25.54
N GLU A 167 -3.34 -3.03 26.15
CA GLU A 167 -2.33 -4.09 26.01
C GLU A 167 -2.43 -4.85 24.68
N THR A 168 -3.63 -4.90 24.08
CA THR A 168 -3.89 -5.65 22.84
C THR A 168 -5.11 -5.09 22.12
N VAL A 169 -5.29 -5.51 20.87
CA VAL A 169 -6.46 -5.15 20.06
C VAL A 169 -7.68 -5.94 20.54
N THR A 170 -8.61 -5.25 21.18
CA THR A 170 -9.91 -5.77 21.67
C THR A 170 -11.05 -5.17 20.88
N GLU A 171 -12.26 -5.68 21.10
CA GLU A 171 -13.50 -5.12 20.52
C GLU A 171 -13.67 -3.64 20.94
N GLU A 172 -13.36 -3.27 22.17
CA GLU A 172 -13.37 -1.89 22.67
C GLU A 172 -12.43 -0.99 21.85
N VAL A 173 -11.21 -1.47 21.53
CA VAL A 173 -10.26 -0.76 20.70
C VAL A 173 -10.79 -0.55 19.30
N ILE A 174 -11.40 -1.59 18.70
CA ILE A 174 -12.00 -1.51 17.37
C ILE A 174 -13.13 -0.48 17.35
N GLU A 175 -14.03 -0.51 18.34
CA GLU A 175 -15.09 0.47 18.47
C GLU A 175 -14.57 1.92 18.65
N LYS A 176 -13.47 2.08 19.39
CA LYS A 176 -12.82 3.39 19.55
C LYS A 176 -12.28 3.89 18.21
N ILE A 177 -11.59 3.04 17.45
CA ILE A 177 -11.06 3.38 16.13
C ILE A 177 -12.19 3.73 15.16
N ARG A 178 -13.31 3.02 15.17
CA ARG A 178 -14.46 3.30 14.29
C ARG A 178 -15.13 4.66 14.53
N LYS A 179 -14.88 5.30 15.66
CA LYS A 179 -15.33 6.68 15.95
C LYS A 179 -14.44 7.74 15.32
N ILE A 180 -13.23 7.36 14.88
CA ILE A 180 -12.30 8.24 14.19
C ILE A 180 -12.77 8.40 12.75
N PRO A 181 -12.70 9.62 12.16
CA PRO A 181 -13.00 9.81 10.75
C PRO A 181 -12.12 8.90 9.87
N LEU A 182 -12.74 8.11 9.01
CA LEU A 182 -12.03 7.28 8.06
C LEU A 182 -11.49 8.14 6.90
N TYR A 183 -10.20 7.96 6.61
CA TYR A 183 -9.51 8.51 5.46
C TYR A 183 -8.89 7.36 4.67
N THR A 184 -9.20 7.28 3.38
CA THR A 184 -8.70 6.24 2.47
C THR A 184 -7.69 6.78 1.47
N ASP A 185 -7.72 8.09 1.24
CA ASP A 185 -6.88 8.77 0.27
C ASP A 185 -5.85 9.62 1.01
N TRP A 186 -4.58 9.42 0.68
CA TRP A 186 -3.44 10.03 1.35
C TRP A 186 -2.53 10.73 0.36
N GLU A 187 -1.92 11.82 0.79
CA GLU A 187 -1.05 12.65 -0.03
C GLU A 187 0.22 12.99 0.71
N ASN A 188 1.36 12.95 0.03
CA ASN A 188 2.62 13.43 0.56
C ASN A 188 2.77 14.92 0.30
N ALA A 189 2.51 15.73 1.32
CA ALA A 189 2.57 17.18 1.25
C ALA A 189 3.90 17.68 1.83
N GLY A 190 4.93 17.74 1.00
CA GLY A 190 6.24 18.24 1.40
C GLY A 190 6.99 17.35 2.39
N GLY A 191 6.74 16.05 2.35
CA GLY A 191 7.34 15.04 3.22
C GLY A 191 6.44 14.55 4.35
N GLN A 192 5.39 15.28 4.70
CA GLN A 192 4.38 14.80 5.66
C GLN A 192 3.24 14.14 4.92
N VAL A 193 2.87 12.93 5.35
CA VAL A 193 1.74 12.19 4.78
C VAL A 193 0.46 12.61 5.50
N ILE A 194 -0.49 13.14 4.73
CA ILE A 194 -1.72 13.76 5.23
C ILE A 194 -2.92 13.19 4.47
N PRO A 195 -4.08 12.97 5.13
CA PRO A 195 -5.30 12.64 4.43
C PRO A 195 -5.66 13.72 3.40
N GLN A 196 -5.88 13.32 2.14
CA GLN A 196 -6.15 14.23 1.02
C GLN A 196 -7.35 15.15 1.30
N LYS A 197 -8.38 14.63 1.97
CA LYS A 197 -9.54 15.42 2.39
C LYS A 197 -9.14 16.60 3.29
N LYS A 198 -8.26 16.37 4.27
CA LYS A 198 -7.76 17.42 5.16
C LYS A 198 -6.94 18.47 4.38
N LEU A 199 -6.10 18.02 3.47
CA LEU A 199 -5.31 18.91 2.62
C LEU A 199 -6.21 19.79 1.72
N ASN A 200 -7.26 19.20 1.15
CA ASN A 200 -8.25 19.94 0.37
C ASN A 200 -9.03 20.97 1.20
N GLU A 201 -9.33 20.65 2.47
CA GLU A 201 -9.93 21.61 3.42
C GLU A 201 -8.98 22.78 3.73
N LEU A 202 -7.67 22.52 3.90
CA LEU A 202 -6.66 23.55 4.04
C LEU A 202 -6.64 24.50 2.85
N PHE A 203 -6.54 23.94 1.62
CA PHE A 203 -6.52 24.74 0.40
C PHE A 203 -7.80 25.59 0.23
N LYS A 204 -8.95 25.04 0.59
CA LYS A 204 -10.20 25.79 0.59
C LYS A 204 -10.16 26.95 1.57
N LYS A 205 -9.71 26.74 2.80
CA LYS A 205 -9.59 27.80 3.82
C LYS A 205 -8.61 28.90 3.40
N ILE A 206 -7.50 28.56 2.73
CA ILE A 206 -6.55 29.52 2.19
C ILE A 206 -7.21 30.34 1.07
N LYS A 207 -7.90 29.70 0.13
CA LYS A 207 -8.62 30.39 -0.97
C LYS A 207 -9.72 31.33 -0.47
N GLU A 208 -10.35 30.99 0.64
CA GLU A 208 -11.40 31.81 1.28
C GLU A 208 -10.82 32.90 2.19
N GLY A 209 -9.50 33.00 2.33
CA GLY A 209 -8.82 33.96 3.21
C GLY A 209 -9.00 33.68 4.71
N LYS A 210 -9.48 32.51 5.07
CA LYS A 210 -9.64 32.06 6.47
C LYS A 210 -8.31 31.64 7.11
N ILE A 211 -7.36 31.24 6.30
CA ILE A 211 -5.97 30.98 6.64
C ILE A 211 -5.13 31.94 5.81
N ASN A 212 -4.39 32.82 6.44
CA ASN A 212 -3.64 33.89 5.76
C ASN A 212 -2.23 34.10 6.32
N SER A 213 -1.79 33.24 7.23
CA SER A 213 -0.45 33.30 7.83
C SER A 213 0.24 31.94 7.78
N TRP A 214 1.56 31.93 7.71
CA TRP A 214 2.36 30.71 7.82
C TRP A 214 2.18 30.02 9.16
N GLN A 215 1.92 30.77 10.24
CA GLN A 215 1.67 30.19 11.55
C GLN A 215 0.42 29.29 11.55
N GLU A 216 -0.66 29.70 10.90
CA GLU A 216 -1.89 28.90 10.77
C GLU A 216 -1.67 27.66 9.90
N VAL A 217 -0.87 27.80 8.83
CA VAL A 217 -0.48 26.66 7.99
C VAL A 217 0.34 25.65 8.81
N HIS A 218 1.32 26.10 9.60
CA HIS A 218 2.09 25.22 10.49
C HIS A 218 1.20 24.54 11.53
N SER A 219 0.27 25.26 12.14
CA SER A 219 -0.68 24.69 13.11
C SER A 219 -1.54 23.58 12.50
N PHE A 220 -1.92 23.69 11.22
CA PHE A 220 -2.62 22.62 10.51
C PHE A 220 -1.74 21.36 10.35
N TYR A 221 -0.47 21.52 9.99
CA TYR A 221 0.46 20.40 9.86
C TYR A 221 0.71 19.72 11.21
N ASP A 222 0.85 20.49 12.29
CA ASP A 222 1.02 19.99 13.65
C ASP A 222 -0.23 19.23 14.12
N GLU A 223 -1.45 19.74 13.82
CA GLU A 223 -2.71 19.03 14.09
C GLU A 223 -2.75 17.67 13.36
N CYS A 224 -2.42 17.64 12.07
CA CYS A 224 -2.38 16.41 11.30
C CYS A 224 -1.39 15.40 11.88
N GLN A 225 -0.23 15.86 12.35
CA GLN A 225 0.78 15.03 12.99
C GLN A 225 0.29 14.47 14.34
N ALA A 226 -0.37 15.28 15.15
CA ALA A 226 -0.89 14.84 16.44
C ALA A 226 -1.91 13.71 16.34
N HIS A 227 -2.69 13.68 15.25
CA HIS A 227 -3.70 12.65 15.00
C HIS A 227 -3.26 11.56 14.01
N TYR A 228 -1.98 11.55 13.61
CA TYR A 228 -1.50 10.67 12.54
C TYR A 228 -1.70 9.18 12.86
N THR A 229 -1.38 8.75 14.09
CA THR A 229 -1.57 7.35 14.52
C THR A 229 -3.05 6.97 14.51
N GLU A 230 -3.94 7.87 14.94
CA GLU A 230 -5.39 7.65 14.94
C GLU A 230 -5.92 7.46 13.51
N TYR A 231 -5.56 8.34 12.59
CA TYR A 231 -5.98 8.24 11.19
C TYR A 231 -5.46 6.97 10.51
N LYS A 232 -4.20 6.59 10.79
CA LYS A 232 -3.64 5.32 10.32
C LYS A 232 -4.38 4.12 10.87
N ALA A 233 -4.80 4.14 12.13
CA ALA A 233 -5.55 3.04 12.74
C ALA A 233 -6.89 2.82 12.03
N GLY A 234 -7.63 3.89 11.74
CA GLY A 234 -8.87 3.81 10.92
C GLY A 234 -8.61 3.22 9.54
N TYR A 235 -7.58 3.68 8.86
CA TYR A 235 -7.18 3.16 7.56
C TYR A 235 -6.74 1.69 7.63
N SER A 236 -6.08 1.27 8.70
CA SER A 236 -5.67 -0.13 8.90
C SER A 236 -6.86 -1.07 9.03
N LEU A 237 -7.93 -0.68 9.75
CA LEU A 237 -9.15 -1.47 9.78
C LEU A 237 -9.77 -1.61 8.39
N TYR A 238 -9.88 -0.51 7.65
CA TYR A 238 -10.38 -0.52 6.27
C TYR A 238 -9.57 -1.46 5.37
N LEU A 239 -8.24 -1.39 5.40
CA LEU A 239 -7.36 -2.24 4.59
C LEU A 239 -7.51 -3.73 4.94
N LEU A 240 -7.59 -4.08 6.23
CA LEU A 240 -7.80 -5.47 6.66
C LEU A 240 -9.16 -6.00 6.19
N GLU A 241 -10.23 -5.23 6.39
CA GLU A 241 -11.57 -5.63 5.97
C GLU A 241 -11.65 -5.83 4.44
N ARG A 242 -11.00 -4.94 3.68
CA ARG A 242 -10.92 -5.07 2.22
C ARG A 242 -10.08 -6.28 1.80
N LEU A 243 -8.93 -6.50 2.45
CA LEU A 243 -8.02 -7.60 2.14
C LEU A 243 -8.67 -8.98 2.34
N TYR A 244 -9.54 -9.09 3.34
CA TYR A 244 -10.25 -10.35 3.67
C TYR A 244 -11.71 -10.37 3.20
N SER A 245 -12.22 -9.27 2.65
CA SER A 245 -13.61 -9.10 2.21
C SER A 245 -14.63 -9.44 3.32
N ALA A 246 -14.31 -9.06 4.56
CA ALA A 246 -15.11 -9.31 5.75
C ALA A 246 -14.88 -8.20 6.78
N LYS A 247 -15.82 -8.02 7.72
CA LYS A 247 -15.61 -7.14 8.87
C LYS A 247 -14.61 -7.76 9.84
N ILE A 248 -13.81 -6.94 10.51
CA ILE A 248 -12.75 -7.44 11.39
C ILE A 248 -13.34 -8.22 12.57
N GLU A 249 -14.52 -7.88 13.05
CA GLU A 249 -15.24 -8.56 14.11
C GLU A 249 -15.65 -10.00 13.71
N ASP A 250 -15.82 -10.23 12.42
CA ASP A 250 -16.20 -11.51 11.83
C ASP A 250 -15.00 -12.38 11.44
N PHE A 251 -13.77 -11.92 11.70
CA PHE A 251 -12.58 -12.65 11.32
C PHE A 251 -12.47 -13.97 12.07
N PRO A 252 -12.43 -15.13 11.39
CA PRO A 252 -12.18 -16.40 12.02
C PRO A 252 -10.77 -16.45 12.64
N ALA A 253 -10.59 -17.24 13.68
CA ALA A 253 -9.29 -17.40 14.37
C ALA A 253 -8.14 -17.77 13.43
N ALA A 254 -8.43 -18.40 12.29
CA ALA A 254 -7.43 -18.72 11.27
C ALA A 254 -6.84 -17.46 10.61
N ILE A 255 -7.65 -16.41 10.37
CA ILE A 255 -7.19 -15.14 9.81
C ILE A 255 -6.25 -14.44 10.79
N TYR A 256 -6.59 -14.37 12.07
CA TYR A 256 -5.70 -13.79 13.09
C TYR A 256 -4.34 -14.48 13.15
N LYS A 257 -4.33 -15.83 13.09
CA LYS A 257 -3.08 -16.62 13.04
C LYS A 257 -2.28 -16.34 11.77
N ASP A 258 -2.94 -16.18 10.63
CA ASP A 258 -2.30 -15.85 9.35
C ASP A 258 -1.64 -14.45 9.40
N ILE A 259 -2.35 -13.46 9.95
CA ILE A 259 -1.80 -12.10 10.14
C ILE A 259 -0.55 -12.15 11.02
N ILE A 260 -0.61 -12.81 12.19
CA ILE A 260 0.51 -12.90 13.11
C ILE A 260 1.72 -13.60 12.46
N LYS A 261 1.47 -14.71 11.74
CA LYS A 261 2.53 -15.44 11.03
C LYS A 261 3.23 -14.58 9.99
N ASP A 262 2.48 -13.84 9.18
CA ASP A 262 3.07 -13.01 8.13
C ASP A 262 3.83 -11.81 8.70
N VAL A 263 3.36 -11.23 9.82
CA VAL A 263 4.06 -10.15 10.53
C VAL A 263 5.40 -10.65 11.07
N THR A 264 5.46 -11.85 11.65
CA THR A 264 6.70 -12.43 12.18
C THR A 264 7.76 -12.67 11.09
N VAL A 265 7.35 -12.84 9.84
CA VAL A 265 8.30 -13.01 8.69
C VAL A 265 8.92 -11.69 8.26
N ILE A 266 8.23 -10.56 8.49
CA ILE A 266 8.69 -9.22 8.05
C ILE A 266 9.43 -8.50 9.18
N SER A 267 9.12 -8.80 10.44
CA SER A 267 9.80 -8.25 11.64
C SER A 267 11.12 -8.97 11.92
#